data_0f598ef84c251d347cd5c8425fa70898
#
_entry.id   0f598ef84c251d347cd5c8425fa70898
#
_cell.length_a   1.000
_cell.length_b   1.000
_cell.length_c   1.000
_cell.angle_alpha   90.00
_cell.angle_beta   90.00
_cell.angle_gamma   90.00
#
_symmetry.space_group_name_H-M   'P 1'
#
loop_
_entity.id
_entity.type
_entity.pdbx_description
1 polymer ?
#
loop_
_entity_poly.entity_id
_entity_poly.type
_entity_poly.pdbx_seq_one_letter_code
_entity_poly.pdbx_strand_id
1 'polypeptide(L)'
;LIHALPIFHVHGLFVAIHGALLNGSKMIWMSKFDPKLVIAKMPEATVFMGVPTLYVRMLAEPTLTQAQAANMRLFVAGSAPLLLETFNEWHVRTGKTILERYGMSETVMLTSNPYAADARYPGQTERRGGTVGFPLPGVSLRVQDDEGKALPVGEIGGIQVKGPNVFGGYWRMPEKTKEEFTADGYFKTGDVGKVDERGYV
;
A
#
# COMPACT_ATOMS: atom_id res chain seq x y z
N LEU A 1 -1.88 5.02 -16.24
CA LEU A 1 -2.59 4.45 -15.09
C LEU A 1 -4.02 4.11 -15.45
N ILE A 2 -4.47 2.86 -15.20
CA ILE A 2 -5.92 2.55 -15.14
C ILE A 2 -6.41 2.99 -13.76
N HIS A 3 -7.34 3.94 -13.74
CA HIS A 3 -7.90 4.49 -12.50
C HIS A 3 -9.34 4.02 -12.31
N ALA A 4 -9.56 3.15 -11.33
CA ALA A 4 -10.86 2.56 -10.98
C ALA A 4 -11.19 2.67 -9.48
N LEU A 5 -10.36 3.40 -8.72
CA LEU A 5 -10.55 3.63 -7.29
C LEU A 5 -11.48 4.82 -7.03
N PRO A 6 -12.24 4.81 -5.92
CA PRO A 6 -13.04 5.96 -5.51
C PRO A 6 -12.17 7.19 -5.25
N ILE A 7 -12.54 8.33 -5.80
CA ILE A 7 -11.80 9.59 -5.67
C ILE A 7 -11.98 10.29 -4.30
N PHE A 8 -12.89 9.82 -3.48
CA PHE A 8 -13.11 10.32 -2.13
C PHE A 8 -12.30 9.56 -1.06
N HIS A 9 -11.53 8.55 -1.47
CA HIS A 9 -10.56 7.86 -0.61
C HIS A 9 -9.14 8.31 -0.91
N VAL A 10 -8.30 8.33 0.14
CA VAL A 10 -6.89 8.71 0.05
C VAL A 10 -6.13 7.92 -1.02
N HIS A 11 -6.38 6.62 -1.18
CA HIS A 11 -5.73 5.78 -2.18
C HIS A 11 -6.05 6.26 -3.62
N GLY A 12 -7.32 6.53 -3.91
CA GLY A 12 -7.72 7.04 -5.23
C GLY A 12 -7.24 8.47 -5.48
N LEU A 13 -7.45 9.38 -4.54
CA LEU A 13 -7.17 10.79 -4.71
C LEU A 13 -5.68 11.11 -4.57
N PHE A 14 -5.08 10.81 -3.42
CA PHE A 14 -3.71 11.25 -3.11
C PHE A 14 -2.64 10.29 -3.64
N VAL A 15 -2.88 8.99 -3.70
CA VAL A 15 -1.88 8.04 -4.19
C VAL A 15 -1.95 7.88 -5.70
N ALA A 16 -3.13 7.55 -6.24
CA ALA A 16 -3.27 7.25 -7.67
C ALA A 16 -3.30 8.52 -8.53
N ILE A 17 -4.22 9.46 -8.25
CA ILE A 17 -4.39 10.66 -9.10
C ILE A 17 -3.21 11.61 -8.95
N HIS A 18 -2.82 11.98 -7.75
CA HIS A 18 -1.66 12.88 -7.55
C HIS A 18 -0.39 12.26 -8.12
N GLY A 19 -0.16 10.97 -7.92
CA GLY A 19 0.97 10.27 -8.53
C GLY A 19 0.97 10.35 -10.06
N ALA A 20 -0.18 10.19 -10.69
CA ALA A 20 -0.31 10.31 -12.14
C ALA A 20 -0.09 11.76 -12.62
N LEU A 21 -0.68 12.74 -11.94
CA LEU A 21 -0.55 14.16 -12.30
C LEU A 21 0.89 14.67 -12.13
N LEU A 22 1.56 14.35 -11.03
CA LEU A 22 2.95 14.75 -10.78
C LEU A 22 3.94 14.19 -11.82
N ASN A 23 3.62 13.02 -12.38
CA ASN A 23 4.43 12.40 -13.43
C ASN A 23 3.96 12.72 -14.85
N GLY A 24 2.95 13.56 -15.04
CA GLY A 24 2.36 13.84 -16.35
C GLY A 24 1.79 12.60 -17.05
N SER A 25 1.34 11.61 -16.27
CA SER A 25 0.93 10.32 -16.81
C SER A 25 -0.51 10.34 -17.31
N LYS A 26 -0.76 9.70 -18.45
CA LYS A 26 -2.11 9.45 -18.96
C LYS A 26 -2.90 8.57 -17.96
N MET A 27 -4.16 8.92 -17.70
CA MET A 27 -5.10 8.12 -16.95
C MET A 27 -6.20 7.56 -17.86
N ILE A 28 -6.45 6.26 -17.78
CA ILE A 28 -7.63 5.59 -18.33
C ILE A 28 -8.66 5.58 -17.19
N TRP A 29 -9.61 6.47 -17.29
CA TRP A 29 -10.58 6.72 -16.22
C TRP A 29 -11.77 5.78 -16.34
N MET A 30 -12.13 5.13 -15.23
CA MET A 30 -13.32 4.29 -15.13
C MET A 30 -14.29 4.87 -14.11
N SER A 31 -15.57 5.03 -14.50
CA SER A 31 -16.61 5.54 -13.60
C SER A 31 -16.93 4.57 -12.46
N LYS A 32 -16.70 3.28 -12.70
CA LYS A 32 -16.80 2.19 -11.72
C LYS A 32 -15.84 1.06 -12.10
N PHE A 33 -15.45 0.28 -11.13
CA PHE A 33 -14.64 -0.92 -11.37
C PHE A 33 -15.45 -1.98 -12.11
N ASP A 34 -14.93 -2.42 -13.26
CA ASP A 34 -15.36 -3.59 -14.01
C ASP A 34 -14.12 -4.44 -14.33
N PRO A 35 -14.03 -5.69 -13.83
CA PRO A 35 -12.83 -6.50 -14.00
C PRO A 35 -12.53 -6.81 -15.47
N LYS A 36 -13.54 -7.08 -16.29
CA LYS A 36 -13.37 -7.36 -17.73
C LYS A 36 -12.83 -6.16 -18.47
N LEU A 37 -13.37 -4.98 -18.16
CA LEU A 37 -12.92 -3.73 -18.78
C LEU A 37 -11.50 -3.36 -18.33
N VAL A 38 -11.14 -3.55 -17.05
CA VAL A 38 -9.77 -3.33 -16.56
C VAL A 38 -8.80 -4.24 -17.31
N ILE A 39 -9.09 -5.54 -17.41
CA ILE A 39 -8.26 -6.52 -18.11
C ILE A 39 -8.11 -6.14 -19.59
N ALA A 40 -9.19 -5.78 -20.26
CA ALA A 40 -9.17 -5.35 -21.66
C ALA A 40 -8.31 -4.09 -21.88
N LYS A 41 -8.17 -3.21 -20.88
CA LYS A 41 -7.35 -1.98 -20.95
C LYS A 41 -5.90 -2.17 -20.51
N MET A 42 -5.50 -3.30 -19.97
CA MET A 42 -4.11 -3.55 -19.57
C MET A 42 -3.09 -3.36 -20.70
N PRO A 43 -3.34 -3.79 -21.96
CA PRO A 43 -2.40 -3.56 -23.06
C PRO A 43 -2.11 -2.08 -23.35
N GLU A 44 -3.04 -1.17 -23.01
CA GLU A 44 -2.90 0.27 -23.22
C GLU A 44 -2.30 1.01 -22.01
N ALA A 45 -1.99 0.29 -20.93
CA ALA A 45 -1.60 0.85 -19.64
C ALA A 45 -0.30 0.21 -19.10
N THR A 46 0.29 0.86 -18.11
CA THR A 46 1.51 0.37 -17.45
C THR A 46 1.33 0.22 -15.95
N VAL A 47 0.30 0.84 -15.36
CA VAL A 47 0.08 0.85 -13.91
C VAL A 47 -1.40 0.61 -13.61
N PHE A 48 -1.67 -0.24 -12.62
CA PHE A 48 -2.97 -0.39 -11.98
C PHE A 48 -2.81 -0.33 -10.46
N MET A 49 -3.67 0.45 -9.79
CA MET A 49 -3.73 0.52 -8.35
C MET A 49 -5.12 0.08 -7.89
N GLY A 50 -5.18 -0.82 -6.92
CA GLY A 50 -6.44 -1.38 -6.44
C GLY A 50 -6.39 -1.82 -4.99
N VAL A 51 -7.56 -2.03 -4.40
CA VAL A 51 -7.70 -2.74 -3.13
C VAL A 51 -7.72 -4.25 -3.40
N PRO A 52 -7.41 -5.11 -2.42
CA PRO A 52 -7.32 -6.56 -2.61
C PRO A 52 -8.54 -7.19 -3.28
N THR A 53 -9.75 -6.74 -2.96
CA THR A 53 -10.99 -7.26 -3.57
C THR A 53 -11.06 -7.04 -5.09
N LEU A 54 -10.41 -6.02 -5.63
CA LEU A 54 -10.35 -5.81 -7.07
C LEU A 54 -9.49 -6.87 -7.76
N TYR A 55 -8.38 -7.27 -7.13
CA TYR A 55 -7.52 -8.35 -7.62
C TYR A 55 -8.23 -9.70 -7.60
N VAL A 56 -8.93 -10.02 -6.51
CA VAL A 56 -9.74 -11.25 -6.41
C VAL A 56 -10.79 -11.30 -7.53
N ARG A 57 -11.48 -10.19 -7.79
CA ARG A 57 -12.48 -10.12 -8.86
C ARG A 57 -11.87 -10.26 -10.26
N MET A 58 -10.67 -9.74 -10.49
CA MET A 58 -9.95 -9.94 -11.75
C MET A 58 -9.44 -11.38 -11.91
N LEU A 59 -8.98 -12.02 -10.84
CA LEU A 59 -8.59 -13.43 -10.85
C LEU A 59 -9.74 -14.37 -11.21
N ALA A 60 -10.98 -14.00 -10.91
CA ALA A 60 -12.16 -14.77 -11.31
C ALA A 60 -12.44 -14.70 -12.83
N GLU A 61 -11.81 -13.79 -13.57
CA GLU A 61 -12.01 -13.64 -15.02
C GLU A 61 -11.05 -14.52 -15.82
N PRO A 62 -11.57 -15.41 -16.69
CA PRO A 62 -10.72 -16.28 -17.52
C PRO A 62 -9.83 -15.49 -18.51
N THR A 63 -10.22 -14.28 -18.84
CA THR A 63 -9.48 -13.39 -19.76
C THR A 63 -8.22 -12.80 -19.15
N LEU A 64 -8.00 -12.90 -17.85
CA LEU A 64 -6.76 -12.47 -17.19
C LEU A 64 -5.65 -13.48 -17.52
N THR A 65 -4.70 -13.05 -18.33
CA THR A 65 -3.57 -13.88 -18.79
C THR A 65 -2.26 -13.09 -18.72
N GLN A 66 -1.14 -13.80 -18.84
CA GLN A 66 0.19 -13.17 -18.96
C GLN A 66 0.26 -12.24 -20.18
N ALA A 67 -0.36 -12.63 -21.29
CA ALA A 67 -0.40 -11.81 -22.51
C ALA A 67 -1.11 -10.48 -22.28
N GLN A 68 -2.25 -10.48 -21.59
CA GLN A 68 -2.98 -9.26 -21.24
C GLN A 68 -2.18 -8.36 -20.29
N ALA A 69 -1.46 -8.93 -19.35
CA ALA A 69 -0.64 -8.20 -18.40
C ALA A 69 0.76 -7.83 -18.90
N ALA A 70 1.14 -8.21 -20.12
CA ALA A 70 2.52 -8.07 -20.63
C ALA A 70 3.04 -6.63 -20.56
N ASN A 71 2.23 -5.65 -20.94
CA ASN A 71 2.59 -4.24 -20.94
C ASN A 71 2.56 -3.58 -19.54
N MET A 72 1.96 -4.26 -18.57
CA MET A 72 1.86 -3.73 -17.21
C MET A 72 3.21 -3.80 -16.51
N ARG A 73 3.67 -2.67 -16.01
CA ARG A 73 4.91 -2.51 -15.23
C ARG A 73 4.69 -2.66 -13.74
N LEU A 74 3.52 -2.23 -13.26
CA LEU A 74 3.26 -2.12 -11.83
C LEU A 74 1.80 -2.39 -11.49
N PHE A 75 1.59 -3.30 -10.56
CA PHE A 75 0.35 -3.52 -9.84
C PHE A 75 0.56 -3.15 -8.38
N VAL A 76 -0.29 -2.28 -7.82
CA VAL A 76 -0.21 -1.82 -6.43
C VAL A 76 -1.46 -2.23 -5.68
N ALA A 77 -1.30 -2.87 -4.53
CA ALA A 77 -2.38 -3.13 -3.59
C ALA A 77 -2.17 -2.34 -2.28
N GLY A 78 -3.27 -1.89 -1.68
CA GLY A 78 -3.28 -1.21 -0.40
C GLY A 78 -4.69 -1.03 0.15
N SER A 79 -4.80 -0.34 1.28
CA SER A 79 -6.06 -0.02 1.99
C SER A 79 -6.77 -1.22 2.63
N ALA A 80 -6.23 -2.43 2.52
CA ALA A 80 -6.63 -3.64 3.22
C ALA A 80 -5.52 -4.69 3.09
N PRO A 81 -5.43 -5.68 3.98
CA PRO A 81 -4.46 -6.76 3.88
C PRO A 81 -4.69 -7.60 2.61
N LEU A 82 -3.62 -7.86 1.88
CA LEU A 82 -3.63 -8.75 0.72
C LEU A 82 -3.32 -10.19 1.18
N LEU A 83 -4.23 -11.10 0.91
CA LEU A 83 -4.00 -12.51 1.23
C LEU A 83 -2.83 -13.07 0.41
N LEU A 84 -1.97 -13.86 1.04
CA LEU A 84 -0.82 -14.48 0.38
C LEU A 84 -1.25 -15.37 -0.80
N GLU A 85 -2.39 -16.05 -0.69
CA GLU A 85 -2.98 -16.82 -1.78
C GLU A 85 -3.27 -15.95 -3.01
N THR A 86 -3.92 -14.80 -2.81
CA THR A 86 -4.22 -13.84 -3.89
C THR A 86 -2.92 -13.31 -4.53
N PHE A 87 -1.92 -12.99 -3.71
CA PHE A 87 -0.62 -12.53 -4.17
C PHE A 87 0.06 -13.59 -5.06
N ASN A 88 0.08 -14.85 -4.63
CA ASN A 88 0.69 -15.96 -5.35
C ASN A 88 -0.08 -16.29 -6.64
N GLU A 89 -1.41 -16.38 -6.57
CA GLU A 89 -2.25 -16.63 -7.73
C GLU A 89 -2.10 -15.55 -8.80
N TRP A 90 -2.04 -14.29 -8.37
CA TRP A 90 -1.78 -13.17 -9.27
C TRP A 90 -0.47 -13.33 -10.04
N HIS A 91 0.59 -13.71 -9.32
CA HIS A 91 1.89 -13.96 -9.93
C HIS A 91 1.83 -15.10 -10.96
N VAL A 92 1.22 -16.22 -10.61
CA VAL A 92 1.05 -17.38 -11.51
C VAL A 92 0.27 -17.00 -12.77
N ARG A 93 -0.83 -16.25 -12.63
CA ARG A 93 -1.71 -15.87 -13.73
C ARG A 93 -1.13 -14.84 -14.66
N THR A 94 -0.38 -13.87 -14.14
CA THR A 94 0.05 -12.68 -14.89
C THR A 94 1.55 -12.60 -15.13
N GLY A 95 2.35 -13.40 -14.43
CA GLY A 95 3.81 -13.28 -14.40
C GLY A 95 4.30 -12.00 -13.70
N LYS A 96 3.41 -11.24 -13.06
CA LYS A 96 3.73 -9.98 -12.37
C LYS A 96 3.50 -10.10 -10.87
N THR A 97 4.30 -9.42 -10.09
CA THR A 97 4.18 -9.39 -8.62
C THR A 97 3.50 -8.11 -8.17
N ILE A 98 2.50 -8.22 -7.32
CA ILE A 98 1.84 -7.07 -6.72
C ILE A 98 2.81 -6.37 -5.75
N LEU A 99 2.82 -5.05 -5.76
CA LEU A 99 3.51 -4.21 -4.79
C LEU A 99 2.50 -3.79 -3.73
N GLU A 100 2.56 -4.41 -2.56
CA GLU A 100 1.68 -4.09 -1.45
C GLU A 100 2.22 -2.91 -0.65
N ARG A 101 1.32 -2.02 -0.24
CA ARG A 101 1.59 -0.80 0.52
C ARG A 101 0.63 -0.68 1.70
N TYR A 102 1.06 0.03 2.72
CA TYR A 102 0.26 0.37 3.88
C TYR A 102 0.24 1.87 4.11
N GLY A 103 -0.92 2.36 4.47
CA GLY A 103 -1.18 3.75 4.82
C GLY A 103 -2.67 3.96 5.11
N MET A 104 -3.01 5.13 5.57
CA MET A 104 -4.35 5.52 5.99
C MET A 104 -4.59 7.00 5.71
N SER A 105 -5.80 7.51 5.95
CA SER A 105 -6.14 8.91 5.67
C SER A 105 -5.25 9.89 6.44
N GLU A 106 -4.88 9.55 7.65
CA GLU A 106 -4.05 10.33 8.57
C GLU A 106 -2.57 10.43 8.15
N THR A 107 -2.14 9.58 7.19
CA THR A 107 -0.71 9.45 6.87
C THR A 107 -0.41 9.37 5.38
N VAL A 108 -1.41 9.23 4.53
CA VAL A 108 -1.32 8.89 3.10
C VAL A 108 -0.62 7.54 2.92
N MET A 109 0.70 7.47 2.91
CA MET A 109 1.48 6.24 2.78
C MET A 109 2.55 6.17 3.85
N LEU A 110 2.66 5.03 4.51
CA LEU A 110 3.63 4.74 5.57
C LEU A 110 4.73 3.79 5.10
N THR A 111 4.32 2.69 4.47
CA THR A 111 5.26 1.66 4.02
C THR A 111 5.00 1.24 2.58
N SER A 112 5.99 0.63 1.96
CA SER A 112 5.88 0.03 0.63
C SER A 112 6.82 -1.15 0.49
N ASN A 113 6.35 -2.22 -0.14
CA ASN A 113 7.25 -3.20 -0.74
C ASN A 113 8.17 -2.49 -1.77
N PRO A 114 9.38 -2.97 -2.02
CA PRO A 114 10.33 -2.28 -2.88
C PRO A 114 9.86 -2.26 -4.33
N TYR A 115 9.96 -1.08 -4.95
CA TYR A 115 9.83 -0.94 -6.40
C TYR A 115 11.17 -1.21 -7.11
N ALA A 116 12.26 -0.75 -6.51
CA ALA A 116 13.63 -0.89 -6.97
C ALA A 116 14.56 -0.99 -5.76
N ALA A 117 15.85 -1.17 -5.99
CA ALA A 117 16.85 -1.18 -4.93
C ALA A 117 16.81 0.13 -4.13
N ASP A 118 16.94 0.02 -2.81
CA ASP A 118 16.95 1.15 -1.87
C ASP A 118 18.21 1.02 -1.00
N ALA A 119 19.02 2.07 -0.97
CA ALA A 119 20.27 2.10 -0.19
C ALA A 119 20.05 1.91 1.33
N ARG A 120 18.87 2.21 1.85
CA ARG A 120 18.49 1.98 3.25
C ARG A 120 18.34 0.51 3.59
N TYR A 121 18.05 -0.32 2.59
CA TYR A 121 17.81 -1.76 2.72
C TYR A 121 18.62 -2.52 1.66
N PRO A 122 19.97 -2.57 1.78
CA PRO A 122 20.84 -3.17 0.77
C PRO A 122 20.47 -4.63 0.49
N GLY A 123 20.40 -4.99 -0.79
CA GLY A 123 20.06 -6.34 -1.23
C GLY A 123 18.59 -6.74 -1.08
N GLN A 124 17.73 -5.87 -0.57
CA GLN A 124 16.31 -6.15 -0.36
C GLN A 124 15.45 -5.53 -1.47
N THR A 125 15.28 -6.26 -2.55
CA THR A 125 14.50 -5.84 -3.73
C THR A 125 13.24 -6.69 -3.94
N GLU A 126 13.03 -7.69 -3.09
CA GLU A 126 11.92 -8.63 -3.18
C GLU A 126 10.61 -7.96 -2.75
N ARG A 127 9.57 -8.06 -3.58
CA ARG A 127 8.18 -7.80 -3.18
C ARG A 127 7.65 -9.05 -2.51
N ARG A 128 7.55 -8.98 -1.19
CA ARG A 128 7.25 -10.14 -0.36
C ARG A 128 5.78 -10.15 0.03
N GLY A 129 5.06 -11.17 -0.40
CA GLY A 129 3.66 -11.38 -0.02
C GLY A 129 3.49 -11.58 1.49
N GLY A 130 2.39 -11.09 2.03
CA GLY A 130 2.14 -11.10 3.48
C GLY A 130 2.91 -10.02 4.25
N THR A 131 3.51 -9.05 3.55
CA THR A 131 4.16 -7.88 4.14
C THR A 131 3.76 -6.61 3.41
N VAL A 132 3.80 -5.49 4.11
CA VAL A 132 3.57 -4.17 3.53
C VAL A 132 4.89 -3.42 3.24
N GLY A 133 6.02 -4.14 3.31
CA GLY A 133 7.34 -3.65 2.95
C GLY A 133 8.02 -2.82 4.03
N PHE A 134 8.78 -1.81 3.60
CA PHE A 134 9.61 -0.96 4.46
C PHE A 134 9.00 0.41 4.69
N PRO A 135 9.27 1.06 5.84
CA PRO A 135 8.93 2.46 6.04
C PRO A 135 9.47 3.35 4.91
N LEU A 136 8.64 4.27 4.43
CA LEU A 136 9.04 5.24 3.40
C LEU A 136 10.13 6.21 3.92
N PRO A 137 10.88 6.89 3.04
CA PRO A 137 11.85 7.89 3.45
C PRO A 137 11.23 8.94 4.38
N GLY A 138 11.87 9.16 5.54
CA GLY A 138 11.40 10.11 6.55
C GLY A 138 10.32 9.59 7.49
N VAL A 139 9.81 8.37 7.27
CA VAL A 139 8.87 7.71 8.19
C VAL A 139 9.65 6.88 9.21
N SER A 140 9.43 7.17 10.49
CA SER A 140 9.84 6.32 11.61
C SER A 140 8.65 5.46 12.02
N LEU A 141 8.86 4.16 12.13
CA LEU A 141 7.86 3.18 12.54
C LEU A 141 8.41 2.37 13.71
N ARG A 142 7.60 2.16 14.72
CA ARG A 142 7.91 1.26 15.85
C ARG A 142 6.69 0.42 16.21
N VAL A 143 6.96 -0.71 16.86
CA VAL A 143 5.94 -1.60 17.41
C VAL A 143 6.03 -1.53 18.93
N GLN A 144 4.89 -1.41 19.61
CA GLN A 144 4.82 -1.29 21.06
C GLN A 144 3.78 -2.24 21.66
N ASP A 145 4.01 -2.62 22.93
CA ASP A 145 3.01 -3.27 23.75
C ASP A 145 1.92 -2.28 24.23
N ASP A 146 0.96 -2.81 25.01
CA ASP A 146 -0.15 -2.02 25.58
C ASP A 146 0.33 -1.01 26.64
N GLU A 147 1.49 -1.23 27.26
CA GLU A 147 2.13 -0.33 28.23
C GLU A 147 2.96 0.77 27.54
N GLY A 148 3.06 0.74 26.22
CA GLY A 148 3.79 1.73 25.44
C GLY A 148 5.30 1.50 25.35
N LYS A 149 5.78 0.32 25.71
CA LYS A 149 7.18 -0.08 25.60
C LYS A 149 7.47 -0.61 24.18
N ALA A 150 8.57 -0.16 23.60
CA ALA A 150 9.00 -0.67 22.30
C ALA A 150 9.31 -2.16 22.36
N LEU A 151 8.75 -2.90 21.41
CA LEU A 151 8.95 -4.34 21.28
C LEU A 151 10.16 -4.64 20.37
N PRO A 152 10.88 -5.73 20.64
CA PRO A 152 11.94 -6.21 19.77
C PRO A 152 11.42 -6.68 18.40
N VAL A 153 12.34 -6.79 17.46
CA VAL A 153 12.08 -7.35 16.13
C VAL A 153 11.44 -8.72 16.23
N GLY A 154 10.40 -8.95 15.44
CA GLY A 154 9.64 -10.21 15.39
C GLY A 154 8.44 -10.27 16.33
N GLU A 155 8.36 -9.42 17.34
CA GLU A 155 7.23 -9.39 18.27
C GLU A 155 6.07 -8.55 17.70
N ILE A 156 4.84 -8.99 18.02
CA ILE A 156 3.59 -8.38 17.55
C ILE A 156 3.08 -7.37 18.58
N GLY A 157 2.72 -6.17 18.11
CA GLY A 157 2.15 -5.12 18.95
C GLY A 157 1.54 -4.00 18.13
N GLY A 158 1.16 -2.92 18.78
CA GLY A 158 0.59 -1.74 18.17
C GLY A 158 1.59 -0.97 17.31
N ILE A 159 1.22 -0.66 16.08
CA ILE A 159 2.06 0.12 15.15
C ILE A 159 1.93 1.62 15.49
N GLN A 160 3.06 2.27 15.66
CA GLN A 160 3.16 3.71 15.84
C GLN A 160 4.10 4.31 14.81
N VAL A 161 3.75 5.49 14.30
CA VAL A 161 4.47 6.13 13.21
C VAL A 161 4.70 7.60 13.47
N LYS A 162 5.81 8.12 12.93
CA LYS A 162 6.18 9.53 12.96
C LYS A 162 6.85 9.90 11.65
N GLY A 163 6.46 11.03 11.08
CA GLY A 163 7.04 11.48 9.82
C GLY A 163 6.34 12.74 9.28
N PRO A 164 6.90 13.36 8.24
CA PRO A 164 6.34 14.59 7.66
C PRO A 164 5.01 14.36 6.95
N ASN A 165 4.66 13.12 6.65
CA ASN A 165 3.41 12.69 6.03
C ASN A 165 2.29 12.43 7.05
N VAL A 166 2.60 12.39 8.35
CA VAL A 166 1.60 12.21 9.40
C VAL A 166 0.86 13.54 9.60
N PHE A 167 -0.47 13.49 9.63
CA PHE A 167 -1.31 14.67 9.82
C PHE A 167 -1.06 15.38 11.16
N GLY A 168 -1.42 16.65 11.25
CA GLY A 168 -1.23 17.43 12.48
C GLY A 168 -2.30 17.19 13.55
N GLY A 169 -3.37 16.46 13.25
CA GLY A 169 -4.47 16.17 14.17
C GLY A 169 -5.86 16.26 13.55
N TYR A 170 -6.86 15.86 14.30
CA TYR A 170 -8.26 15.88 13.86
C TYR A 170 -8.86 17.29 13.99
N TRP A 171 -9.54 17.71 12.93
CA TRP A 171 -10.16 19.03 12.86
C TRP A 171 -11.18 19.24 13.99
N ARG A 172 -10.96 20.31 14.78
CA ARG A 172 -11.81 20.66 15.94
C ARG A 172 -11.98 19.55 17.00
N MET A 173 -11.02 18.62 17.07
CA MET A 173 -11.04 17.51 18.03
C MET A 173 -9.69 17.43 18.79
N PRO A 174 -9.33 18.43 19.60
CA PRO A 174 -8.02 18.49 20.27
C PRO A 174 -7.82 17.32 21.27
N GLU A 175 -8.86 16.92 21.99
CA GLU A 175 -8.77 15.81 22.95
C GLU A 175 -8.50 14.50 22.21
N LYS A 176 -9.25 14.21 21.13
CA LYS A 176 -9.01 13.03 20.28
C LYS A 176 -7.60 13.05 19.71
N THR A 177 -7.14 14.18 19.22
CA THR A 177 -5.76 14.33 18.73
C THR A 177 -4.73 13.97 19.80
N LYS A 178 -4.92 14.50 21.04
CA LYS A 178 -4.03 14.21 22.15
C LYS A 178 -4.03 12.71 22.55
N GLU A 179 -5.16 12.03 22.47
CA GLU A 179 -5.27 10.59 22.75
C GLU A 179 -4.49 9.75 21.74
N GLU A 180 -4.50 10.15 20.45
CA GLU A 180 -3.91 9.39 19.37
C GLU A 180 -2.41 9.65 19.17
N PHE A 181 -1.85 10.66 19.80
CA PHE A 181 -0.42 10.94 19.75
C PHE A 181 0.27 10.62 21.09
N THR A 182 1.45 10.04 21.00
CA THR A 182 2.31 9.84 22.16
C THR A 182 3.02 11.15 22.56
N ALA A 183 3.54 11.22 23.78
CA ALA A 183 4.26 12.41 24.26
C ALA A 183 5.51 12.74 23.41
N ASP A 184 6.13 11.75 22.79
CA ASP A 184 7.28 11.91 21.90
C ASP A 184 6.89 12.08 20.41
N GLY A 185 5.57 12.26 20.13
CA GLY A 185 5.04 12.69 18.84
C GLY A 185 4.83 11.57 17.81
N TYR A 186 4.69 10.31 18.24
CA TYR A 186 4.24 9.25 17.37
C TYR A 186 2.71 9.18 17.33
N PHE A 187 2.17 8.99 16.15
CA PHE A 187 0.76 8.69 15.93
C PHE A 187 0.51 7.20 16.12
N LYS A 188 -0.51 6.87 16.92
CA LYS A 188 -0.99 5.51 17.13
C LYS A 188 -1.93 5.13 16.00
N THR A 189 -1.54 4.21 15.13
CA THR A 189 -2.33 3.87 13.93
C THR A 189 -3.61 3.10 14.26
N GLY A 190 -3.66 2.46 15.41
CA GLY A 190 -4.71 1.50 15.76
C GLY A 190 -4.52 0.12 15.13
N ASP A 191 -3.54 -0.04 14.25
CA ASP A 191 -3.22 -1.31 13.62
C ASP A 191 -2.19 -2.10 14.44
N VAL A 192 -2.25 -3.43 14.31
CA VAL A 192 -1.34 -4.38 14.95
C VAL A 192 -0.46 -5.04 13.90
N GLY A 193 0.83 -5.17 14.20
CA GLY A 193 1.78 -5.78 13.30
C GLY A 193 3.14 -6.03 13.96
N LYS A 194 4.11 -6.38 13.13
CA LYS A 194 5.50 -6.58 13.55
C LYS A 194 6.48 -6.15 12.48
N VAL A 195 7.72 -5.95 12.86
CA VAL A 195 8.85 -5.80 11.94
C VAL A 195 9.68 -7.06 12.01
N ASP A 196 9.99 -7.67 10.88
CA ASP A 196 10.82 -8.86 10.85
C ASP A 196 12.34 -8.52 10.86
N GLU A 197 13.19 -9.55 10.95
CA GLU A 197 14.67 -9.42 10.99
C GLU A 197 15.24 -8.77 9.72
N ARG A 198 14.51 -8.79 8.60
CA ARG A 198 14.89 -8.15 7.35
C ARG A 198 14.34 -6.72 7.24
N GLY A 199 13.58 -6.24 8.24
CA GLY A 199 12.98 -4.92 8.29
C GLY A 199 11.62 -4.80 7.58
N TYR A 200 11.04 -5.90 7.09
CA TYR A 200 9.68 -5.88 6.53
C TYR A 200 8.63 -5.76 7.64
N VAL A 201 7.67 -4.87 7.40
CA VAL A 201 6.48 -4.70 8.22
C VAL A 201 5.39 -5.64 7.75
#